data_6d17edc40394943db25261c7fe20e234
#
_entry.id   6d17edc40394943db25261c7fe20e234
#
_cell.length_a   1.000
_cell.length_b   1.000
_cell.length_c   1.000
_cell.angle_alpha   90.00
_cell.angle_beta   90.00
_cell.angle_gamma   90.00
#
_symmetry.space_group_name_H-M   'P 1'
#
loop_
_entity.id
_entity.type
_entity.pdbx_description
1 polymer ?
#
loop_
_entity_poly.entity_id
_entity_poly.type
_entity_poly.pdbx_seq_one_letter_code
_entity_poly.pdbx_strand_id
1 'polypeptide(L)'
;MKINDYGQVILNEQDIFDGLYSGKITDLSELNIDNQNLVAQFNQARTHNADPVSNIKVFAPLNIPVDEFDKISQNSWFMPGEYRLYDIIDWLYCECSTAEQKDRVTAELKLFAQHNMIYLLKYLKYLVDTMRKNNIVWGVGRGSSVASYCLYLIGVHKVDSLKYDLDIKEFLK
;
A
#
# COMPACT_ATOMS: atom_id res chain seq x y z
N MET A 1 7.89 19.02 -8.26
CA MET A 1 7.22 17.75 -7.95
C MET A 1 6.42 17.89 -6.65
N LYS A 2 5.14 17.57 -6.64
CA LYS A 2 4.27 17.53 -5.45
C LYS A 2 3.66 16.15 -5.33
N ILE A 3 3.37 15.74 -4.10
CA ILE A 3 2.63 14.50 -3.82
C ILE A 3 1.37 14.93 -3.06
N ASN A 4 0.20 14.48 -3.52
CA ASN A 4 -1.07 14.76 -2.84
C ASN A 4 -1.38 13.70 -1.76
N ASP A 5 -2.50 13.89 -1.04
CA ASP A 5 -2.91 13.00 0.06
C ASP A 5 -3.25 11.57 -0.40
N TYR A 6 -3.42 11.35 -1.70
CA TYR A 6 -3.65 10.03 -2.32
C TYR A 6 -2.36 9.37 -2.82
N GLY A 7 -1.19 9.96 -2.55
CA GLY A 7 0.10 9.45 -2.99
C GLY A 7 0.39 9.68 -4.49
N GLN A 8 -0.43 10.47 -5.21
CA GLN A 8 -0.21 10.77 -6.61
C GLN A 8 0.87 11.82 -6.76
N VAL A 9 1.85 11.55 -7.63
CA VAL A 9 2.92 12.49 -7.98
C VAL A 9 2.39 13.45 -9.04
N ILE A 10 2.44 14.75 -8.76
CA ILE A 10 2.03 15.83 -9.67
C ILE A 10 3.29 16.60 -10.09
N LEU A 11 3.52 16.68 -11.39
CA LEU A 11 4.70 17.27 -11.97
C LEU A 11 4.40 18.68 -12.51
N ASN A 12 5.33 19.60 -12.27
CA ASN A 12 5.36 20.90 -12.94
C ASN A 12 6.22 20.82 -14.22
N GLU A 13 6.24 21.92 -14.99
CA GLU A 13 6.98 22.00 -16.25
C GLU A 13 8.47 21.70 -16.08
N GLN A 14 9.12 22.25 -15.05
CA GLN A 14 10.54 22.04 -14.80
C GLN A 14 10.84 20.57 -14.45
N ASP A 15 10.00 19.94 -13.63
CA ASP A 15 10.15 18.52 -13.28
C ASP A 15 10.10 17.61 -14.53
N ILE A 16 9.24 17.99 -15.50
CA ILE A 16 9.08 17.22 -16.75
C ILE A 16 10.33 17.37 -17.61
N PHE A 17 10.82 18.59 -17.80
CA PHE A 17 12.04 18.83 -18.58
C PHE A 17 13.26 18.16 -17.95
N ASP A 18 13.44 18.29 -16.65
CA ASP A 18 14.55 17.62 -15.94
C ASP A 18 14.47 16.09 -16.05
N GLY A 19 13.26 15.54 -16.00
CA GLY A 19 13.00 14.13 -16.19
C GLY A 19 13.31 13.63 -17.60
N LEU A 20 12.90 14.37 -18.63
CA LEU A 20 13.17 14.07 -20.03
C LEU A 20 14.67 14.17 -20.36
N TYR A 21 15.33 15.29 -19.96
CA TYR A 21 16.76 15.47 -20.21
C TYR A 21 17.64 14.45 -19.48
N SER A 22 17.22 14.02 -18.30
CA SER A 22 17.94 12.96 -17.55
C SER A 22 17.62 11.54 -18.00
N GLY A 23 16.68 11.36 -18.93
CA GLY A 23 16.23 10.05 -19.40
C GLY A 23 15.41 9.26 -18.37
N LYS A 24 14.96 9.90 -17.29
CA LYS A 24 14.11 9.28 -16.26
C LYS A 24 12.64 9.21 -16.69
N ILE A 25 12.20 10.11 -17.54
CA ILE A 25 10.86 10.11 -18.15
C ILE A 25 11.04 9.73 -19.61
N THR A 26 10.44 8.62 -20.00
CA THR A 26 10.44 8.12 -21.39
C THR A 26 9.04 8.10 -21.99
N ASP A 27 7.99 8.11 -21.14
CA ASP A 27 6.59 8.17 -21.55
C ASP A 27 5.87 9.28 -20.78
N LEU A 28 5.18 10.14 -21.51
CA LEU A 28 4.42 11.27 -20.97
C LEU A 28 2.95 10.94 -20.71
N SER A 29 2.43 9.81 -21.23
CA SER A 29 1.01 9.47 -21.21
C SER A 29 0.47 9.17 -19.79
N GLU A 30 1.34 8.71 -18.89
CA GLU A 30 1.03 8.33 -17.51
C GLU A 30 1.30 9.46 -16.49
N LEU A 31 1.75 10.65 -16.95
CA LEU A 31 2.11 11.73 -16.05
C LEU A 31 0.89 12.54 -15.60
N ASN A 32 0.90 12.91 -14.33
CA ASN A 32 -0.06 13.86 -13.76
C ASN A 32 0.51 15.29 -13.86
N ILE A 33 -0.06 16.08 -14.75
CA ILE A 33 0.40 17.45 -15.03
C ILE A 33 -0.73 18.42 -14.69
N ASP A 34 -0.49 19.35 -13.77
CA ASP A 34 -1.49 20.31 -13.30
C ASP A 34 -1.67 21.54 -14.20
N ASN A 35 -0.72 21.78 -15.11
CA ASN A 35 -0.75 22.94 -16.03
C ASN A 35 -1.55 22.64 -17.30
N GLN A 36 -2.84 23.07 -17.32
CA GLN A 36 -3.75 22.86 -18.43
C GLN A 36 -3.24 23.50 -19.74
N ASN A 37 -2.61 24.69 -19.67
CA ASN A 37 -2.11 25.40 -20.86
C ASN A 37 -0.93 24.64 -21.48
N LEU A 38 -0.01 24.12 -20.66
CA LEU A 38 1.12 23.32 -21.12
C LEU A 38 0.64 22.06 -21.84
N VAL A 39 -0.32 21.35 -21.23
CA VAL A 39 -0.92 20.13 -21.81
C VAL A 39 -1.62 20.45 -23.16
N ALA A 40 -2.35 21.55 -23.24
CA ALA A 40 -3.03 21.95 -24.49
C ALA A 40 -2.01 22.29 -25.59
N GLN A 41 -0.98 23.05 -25.29
CA GLN A 41 0.09 23.41 -26.24
C GLN A 41 0.84 22.18 -26.75
N PHE A 42 1.20 21.27 -25.85
CA PHE A 42 1.84 20.00 -26.23
C PHE A 42 0.94 19.18 -27.15
N ASN A 43 -0.30 18.94 -26.76
CA ASN A 43 -1.23 18.14 -27.55
C ASN A 43 -1.53 18.77 -28.93
N GLN A 44 -1.53 20.09 -29.04
CA GLN A 44 -1.65 20.80 -30.31
C GLN A 44 -0.39 20.66 -31.18
N ALA A 45 0.79 20.86 -30.61
CA ALA A 45 2.05 20.75 -31.34
C ALA A 45 2.29 19.31 -31.87
N ARG A 46 1.85 18.32 -31.12
CA ARG A 46 1.97 16.91 -31.47
C ARG A 46 1.29 16.52 -32.79
N THR A 47 0.17 17.18 -33.13
CA THR A 47 -0.58 16.86 -34.38
C THR A 47 0.23 17.14 -35.65
N HIS A 48 1.33 17.88 -35.54
CA HIS A 48 2.20 18.21 -36.65
C HIS A 48 3.43 17.29 -36.78
N ASN A 49 3.61 16.34 -35.87
CA ASN A 49 4.74 15.42 -35.88
C ASN A 49 4.39 14.13 -36.62
N ALA A 50 5.38 13.57 -37.36
CA ALA A 50 5.23 12.34 -38.09
C ALA A 50 5.15 11.10 -37.19
N ASP A 51 5.75 11.16 -35.99
CA ASP A 51 5.75 10.07 -35.01
C ASP A 51 4.53 10.16 -34.08
N PRO A 52 3.82 9.05 -33.84
CA PRO A 52 2.66 9.03 -32.95
C PRO A 52 3.09 9.11 -31.48
N VAL A 53 3.14 10.33 -30.94
CA VAL A 53 3.34 10.55 -29.51
C VAL A 53 1.97 10.55 -28.81
N SER A 54 1.85 9.90 -27.66
CA SER A 54 0.60 9.82 -26.89
C SER A 54 0.13 11.19 -26.39
N ASN A 55 -1.20 11.38 -26.29
CA ASN A 55 -1.77 12.58 -25.66
C ASN A 55 -1.42 12.60 -24.19
N ILE A 56 -1.07 13.78 -23.69
CA ILE A 56 -0.96 14.04 -22.26
C ILE A 56 -2.32 14.43 -21.72
N LYS A 57 -2.64 13.99 -20.49
CA LYS A 57 -3.88 14.34 -19.80
C LYS A 57 -3.61 15.40 -18.73
N VAL A 58 -4.56 16.31 -18.56
CA VAL A 58 -4.54 17.22 -17.41
C VAL A 58 -4.87 16.42 -16.16
N PHE A 59 -4.10 16.63 -15.10
CA PHE A 59 -4.38 16.02 -13.80
C PHE A 59 -5.75 16.46 -13.29
N ALA A 60 -6.62 15.51 -13.02
CA ALA A 60 -7.91 15.73 -12.39
C ALA A 60 -7.83 15.30 -10.92
N PRO A 61 -7.90 16.22 -9.95
CA PRO A 61 -7.88 15.86 -8.54
C PRO A 61 -9.10 15.00 -8.18
N LEU A 62 -8.88 14.01 -7.32
CA LEU A 62 -9.96 13.21 -6.76
C LEU A 62 -10.76 14.05 -5.75
N ASN A 63 -12.09 14.07 -5.89
CA ASN A 63 -13.02 14.81 -5.02
C ASN A 63 -13.74 13.87 -4.05
N ILE A 64 -13.02 12.91 -3.47
CA ILE A 64 -13.53 12.00 -2.45
C ILE A 64 -12.68 12.12 -1.19
N PRO A 65 -13.20 11.88 0.01
CA PRO A 65 -12.40 11.81 1.23
C PRO A 65 -11.31 10.71 1.15
N VAL A 66 -10.16 10.93 1.81
CA VAL A 66 -9.06 9.96 1.83
C VAL A 66 -9.51 8.60 2.34
N ASP A 67 -10.33 8.59 3.40
CA ASP A 67 -10.89 7.35 3.98
C ASP A 67 -11.77 6.56 2.99
N GLU A 68 -12.49 7.26 2.12
CA GLU A 68 -13.31 6.64 1.08
C GLU A 68 -12.43 6.09 -0.04
N PHE A 69 -11.43 6.85 -0.45
CA PHE A 69 -10.41 6.39 -1.41
C PHE A 69 -9.71 5.13 -0.93
N ASP A 70 -9.31 5.09 0.35
CA ASP A 70 -8.66 3.93 0.95
C ASP A 70 -9.57 2.70 0.94
N LYS A 71 -10.84 2.84 1.31
CA LYS A 71 -11.84 1.75 1.25
C LYS A 71 -12.04 1.23 -0.18
N ILE A 72 -12.13 2.14 -1.17
CA ILE A 72 -12.26 1.75 -2.59
C ILE A 72 -11.01 0.98 -3.03
N SER A 73 -9.84 1.46 -2.67
CA SER A 73 -8.56 0.84 -3.00
C SER A 73 -8.41 -0.55 -2.37
N GLN A 74 -8.78 -0.71 -1.10
CA GLN A 74 -8.78 -2.01 -0.41
C GLN A 74 -9.77 -3.00 -1.03
N ASN A 75 -10.94 -2.53 -1.48
CA ASN A 75 -11.92 -3.37 -2.16
C ASN A 75 -11.43 -3.93 -3.49
N SER A 76 -10.47 -3.24 -4.15
CA SER A 76 -9.84 -3.70 -5.40
C SER A 76 -8.79 -4.78 -5.18
N TRP A 77 -8.37 -5.05 -3.94
CA TRP A 77 -7.38 -6.09 -3.65
C TRP A 77 -7.91 -7.46 -4.06
N PHE A 78 -7.08 -8.18 -4.81
CA PHE A 78 -7.38 -9.56 -5.16
C PHE A 78 -7.30 -10.44 -3.91
N MET A 79 -8.46 -10.79 -3.36
CA MET A 79 -8.59 -11.67 -2.21
C MET A 79 -9.84 -12.55 -2.39
N PRO A 80 -9.70 -13.90 -2.31
CA PRO A 80 -10.84 -14.82 -2.41
C PRO A 80 -11.90 -14.54 -1.34
N GLY A 81 -13.17 -14.86 -1.66
CA GLY A 81 -14.30 -14.61 -0.78
C GLY A 81 -14.16 -15.27 0.59
N GLU A 82 -13.57 -16.47 0.66
CA GLU A 82 -13.29 -17.18 1.91
C GLU A 82 -12.42 -16.38 2.87
N TYR A 83 -11.39 -15.66 2.37
CA TYR A 83 -10.55 -14.80 3.19
C TYR A 83 -11.21 -13.46 3.51
N ARG A 84 -12.09 -12.94 2.64
CA ARG A 84 -12.87 -11.73 2.93
C ARG A 84 -13.80 -11.94 4.13
N LEU A 85 -14.42 -13.12 4.24
CA LEU A 85 -15.33 -13.50 5.31
C LEU A 85 -14.61 -14.13 6.52
N TYR A 86 -13.29 -14.38 6.40
CA TYR A 86 -12.50 -15.04 7.43
C TYR A 86 -12.48 -14.27 8.74
N ASP A 87 -12.73 -14.93 9.86
CA ASP A 87 -12.57 -14.32 11.18
C ASP A 87 -11.09 -14.38 11.60
N ILE A 88 -10.35 -13.37 11.20
CA ILE A 88 -8.92 -13.27 11.53
C ILE A 88 -8.69 -13.01 13.02
N ILE A 89 -9.65 -12.40 13.71
CA ILE A 89 -9.54 -12.08 15.14
C ILE A 89 -9.63 -13.39 15.94
N ASP A 90 -10.66 -14.19 15.70
CA ASP A 90 -10.81 -15.48 16.37
C ASP A 90 -9.62 -16.41 16.06
N TRP A 91 -9.19 -16.46 14.82
CA TRP A 91 -8.01 -17.23 14.42
C TRP A 91 -6.75 -16.82 15.19
N LEU A 92 -6.47 -15.52 15.33
CA LEU A 92 -5.30 -15.03 16.07
C LEU A 92 -5.35 -15.44 17.55
N TYR A 93 -6.54 -15.43 18.17
CA TYR A 93 -6.69 -15.91 19.54
C TYR A 93 -6.50 -17.42 19.66
N CYS A 94 -6.93 -18.19 18.66
CA CYS A 94 -6.73 -19.65 18.63
C CYS A 94 -5.24 -20.04 18.51
N GLU A 95 -4.42 -19.23 17.84
CA GLU A 95 -2.97 -19.44 17.73
C GLU A 95 -2.20 -19.13 19.05
N CYS A 96 -2.84 -18.47 20.02
CA CYS A 96 -2.24 -18.12 21.30
C CYS A 96 -2.34 -19.26 22.30
N SER A 97 -1.20 -19.71 22.85
CA SER A 97 -1.12 -20.76 23.86
C SER A 97 -1.11 -20.24 25.30
N THR A 98 -0.72 -18.97 25.54
CA THR A 98 -0.58 -18.38 26.88
C THR A 98 -1.46 -17.14 27.03
N ALA A 99 -1.71 -16.75 28.31
CA ALA A 99 -2.45 -15.51 28.62
C ALA A 99 -1.69 -14.28 28.12
N GLU A 100 -0.36 -14.23 28.29
CA GLU A 100 0.49 -13.14 27.84
C GLU A 100 0.38 -12.89 26.32
N GLN A 101 0.38 -13.98 25.52
CA GLN A 101 0.18 -13.90 24.07
C GLN A 101 -1.20 -13.32 23.73
N LYS A 102 -2.26 -13.75 24.45
CA LYS A 102 -3.62 -13.23 24.25
C LYS A 102 -3.72 -11.75 24.60
N ASP A 103 -3.09 -11.34 25.70
CA ASP A 103 -3.07 -9.93 26.11
C ASP A 103 -2.35 -9.07 25.06
N ARG A 104 -1.23 -9.55 24.52
CA ARG A 104 -0.49 -8.89 23.44
C ARG A 104 -1.34 -8.78 22.17
N VAL A 105 -1.96 -9.86 21.71
CA VAL A 105 -2.85 -9.86 20.55
C VAL A 105 -4.01 -8.90 20.77
N THR A 106 -4.61 -8.88 21.97
CA THR A 106 -5.70 -7.95 22.31
C THR A 106 -5.26 -6.49 22.19
N ALA A 107 -4.08 -6.14 22.70
CA ALA A 107 -3.54 -4.79 22.62
C ALA A 107 -3.28 -4.38 21.15
N GLU A 108 -2.67 -5.26 20.36
CA GLU A 108 -2.39 -5.00 18.95
C GLU A 108 -3.66 -4.88 18.11
N LEU A 109 -4.65 -5.76 18.29
CA LEU A 109 -5.92 -5.71 17.57
C LEU A 109 -6.67 -4.40 17.81
N LYS A 110 -6.60 -3.83 19.01
CA LYS A 110 -7.16 -2.49 19.30
C LYS A 110 -6.51 -1.42 18.43
N LEU A 111 -5.17 -1.44 18.30
CA LEU A 111 -4.44 -0.49 17.46
C LEU A 111 -4.74 -0.71 15.97
N PHE A 112 -4.76 -1.95 15.49
CA PHE A 112 -5.16 -2.25 14.12
C PHE A 112 -6.59 -1.79 13.80
N ALA A 113 -7.52 -1.92 14.75
CA ALA A 113 -8.89 -1.42 14.59
C ALA A 113 -8.95 0.10 14.56
N GLN A 114 -8.20 0.79 15.42
CA GLN A 114 -8.11 2.26 15.44
C GLN A 114 -7.59 2.83 14.11
N HIS A 115 -6.67 2.11 13.47
CA HIS A 115 -6.12 2.49 12.15
C HIS A 115 -6.88 1.90 10.97
N ASN A 116 -8.05 1.28 11.16
CA ASN A 116 -8.85 0.61 10.12
C ASN A 116 -8.08 -0.48 9.35
N MET A 117 -7.14 -1.18 10.00
CA MET A 117 -6.22 -2.13 9.37
C MET A 117 -6.58 -3.61 9.60
N ILE A 118 -7.75 -3.93 10.16
CA ILE A 118 -8.18 -5.33 10.35
C ILE A 118 -8.31 -6.07 9.00
N TYR A 119 -8.80 -5.37 7.97
CA TYR A 119 -8.90 -5.94 6.62
C TYR A 119 -7.53 -6.26 6.02
N LEU A 120 -6.51 -5.45 6.32
CA LEU A 120 -5.13 -5.73 5.95
C LEU A 120 -4.62 -7.04 6.55
N LEU A 121 -4.95 -7.35 7.82
CA LEU A 121 -4.55 -8.63 8.44
C LEU A 121 -5.13 -9.82 7.69
N LYS A 122 -6.39 -9.75 7.22
CA LYS A 122 -6.99 -10.80 6.38
C LYS A 122 -6.23 -10.97 5.06
N TYR A 123 -5.89 -9.87 4.42
CA TYR A 123 -5.13 -9.89 3.17
C TYR A 123 -3.72 -10.49 3.36
N LEU A 124 -3.02 -10.10 4.42
CA LEU A 124 -1.71 -10.65 4.75
C LEU A 124 -1.78 -12.16 5.06
N LYS A 125 -2.84 -12.62 5.74
CA LYS A 125 -3.09 -14.05 5.96
C LYS A 125 -3.24 -14.78 4.63
N TYR A 126 -4.09 -14.27 3.72
CA TYR A 126 -4.24 -14.83 2.38
C TYR A 126 -2.92 -14.87 1.62
N LEU A 127 -2.16 -13.78 1.65
CA LEU A 127 -0.87 -13.68 0.95
C LEU A 127 0.12 -14.73 1.46
N VAL A 128 0.29 -14.84 2.78
CA VAL A 128 1.20 -15.81 3.41
C VAL A 128 0.79 -17.24 3.12
N ASP A 129 -0.50 -17.56 3.23
CA ASP A 129 -1.01 -18.91 2.93
C ASP A 129 -0.81 -19.27 1.46
N THR A 130 -1.01 -18.30 0.55
CA THR A 130 -0.75 -18.47 -0.88
C THR A 130 0.74 -18.71 -1.15
N MET A 131 1.63 -17.95 -0.52
CA MET A 131 3.07 -18.16 -0.64
C MET A 131 3.48 -19.55 -0.14
N ARG A 132 2.96 -19.97 1.04
CA ARG A 132 3.22 -21.31 1.59
C ARG A 132 2.75 -22.43 0.64
N LYS A 133 1.53 -22.30 0.12
CA LYS A 133 0.93 -23.28 -0.81
C LYS A 133 1.75 -23.44 -2.10
N ASN A 134 2.38 -22.37 -2.56
CA ASN A 134 3.18 -22.36 -3.80
C ASN A 134 4.69 -22.51 -3.54
N ASN A 135 5.12 -22.84 -2.30
CA ASN A 135 6.52 -22.97 -1.92
C ASN A 135 7.37 -21.71 -2.23
N ILE A 136 6.75 -20.53 -2.18
CA ILE A 136 7.44 -19.26 -2.34
C ILE A 136 8.12 -18.90 -1.03
N VAL A 137 9.41 -18.62 -1.08
CA VAL A 137 10.21 -18.21 0.08
C VAL A 137 10.17 -16.68 0.20
N TRP A 138 9.91 -16.19 1.42
CA TRP A 138 10.00 -14.76 1.73
C TRP A 138 10.97 -14.51 2.88
N GLY A 139 11.38 -13.26 3.07
CA GLY A 139 12.36 -12.87 4.08
C GLY A 139 11.89 -13.07 5.51
N VAL A 140 12.83 -13.03 6.45
CA VAL A 140 12.54 -13.17 7.90
C VAL A 140 11.82 -11.97 8.51
N GLY A 141 11.70 -10.89 7.76
CA GLY A 141 11.15 -9.61 8.22
C GLY A 141 12.23 -8.65 8.72
N ARG A 142 11.95 -7.35 8.60
CA ARG A 142 12.82 -6.26 9.04
C ARG A 142 12.00 -4.98 9.22
N GLY A 143 12.62 -3.97 9.85
CA GLY A 143 11.96 -2.70 10.16
C GLY A 143 10.98 -2.84 11.33
N SER A 144 10.17 -1.82 11.56
CA SER A 144 9.27 -1.74 12.72
C SER A 144 8.16 -2.80 12.74
N SER A 145 7.79 -3.38 11.59
CA SER A 145 6.75 -4.42 11.52
C SER A 145 7.07 -5.67 12.34
N VAL A 146 8.36 -5.94 12.63
CA VAL A 146 8.77 -7.08 13.47
C VAL A 146 8.33 -6.92 14.93
N ALA A 147 7.92 -5.72 15.35
CA ALA A 147 7.35 -5.49 16.67
C ALA A 147 5.91 -6.03 16.80
N SER A 148 5.22 -6.37 15.71
CA SER A 148 3.87 -6.91 15.78
C SER A 148 3.84 -8.42 16.00
N TYR A 149 3.24 -8.85 17.10
CA TYR A 149 3.00 -10.26 17.40
C TYR A 149 1.91 -10.87 16.50
N CYS A 150 0.90 -10.10 16.12
CA CYS A 150 -0.10 -10.51 15.15
C CYS A 150 0.52 -10.87 13.80
N LEU A 151 1.46 -10.05 13.29
CA LEU A 151 2.17 -10.33 12.04
C LEU A 151 3.11 -11.55 12.16
N TYR A 152 3.69 -11.78 13.34
CA TYR A 152 4.45 -12.99 13.64
C TYR A 152 3.57 -14.25 13.58
N LEU A 153 2.39 -14.25 14.22
CA LEU A 153 1.46 -15.37 14.19
C LEU A 153 0.98 -15.69 12.76
N ILE A 154 0.64 -14.68 11.98
CA ILE A 154 0.28 -14.84 10.56
C ILE A 154 1.46 -15.45 9.78
N GLY A 155 2.69 -15.12 10.17
CA GLY A 155 3.92 -15.57 9.52
C GLY A 155 4.46 -14.59 8.48
N VAL A 156 4.04 -13.33 8.52
CA VAL A 156 4.59 -12.26 7.69
C VAL A 156 6.09 -12.12 7.93
N HIS A 157 6.50 -12.23 9.20
CA HIS A 157 7.90 -12.31 9.61
C HIS A 157 8.12 -13.47 10.60
N LYS A 158 9.39 -13.73 10.94
CA LYS A 158 9.80 -14.84 11.82
C LYS A 158 10.40 -14.38 13.15
N VAL A 159 10.22 -13.11 13.50
CA VAL A 159 10.71 -12.52 14.75
C VAL A 159 9.60 -12.56 15.78
N ASP A 160 9.80 -13.31 16.85
CA ASP A 160 8.87 -13.34 17.99
C ASP A 160 9.03 -12.06 18.81
N SER A 161 8.10 -11.12 18.68
CA SER A 161 8.16 -9.81 19.32
C SER A 161 8.03 -9.87 20.84
N LEU A 162 7.36 -10.90 21.40
CA LEU A 162 7.30 -11.12 22.85
C LEU A 162 8.65 -11.61 23.37
N LYS A 163 9.25 -12.58 22.71
CA LYS A 163 10.56 -13.13 23.12
C LYS A 163 11.66 -12.07 23.16
N TYR A 164 11.59 -11.08 22.27
CA TYR A 164 12.58 -10.00 22.15
C TYR A 164 12.11 -8.68 22.80
N ASP A 165 10.99 -8.69 23.51
CA ASP A 165 10.41 -7.52 24.21
C ASP A 165 10.29 -6.27 23.32
N LEU A 166 9.76 -6.46 22.10
CA LEU A 166 9.61 -5.36 21.15
C LEU A 166 8.28 -4.61 21.39
N ASP A 167 8.35 -3.28 21.55
CA ASP A 167 7.17 -2.45 21.75
C ASP A 167 6.38 -2.26 20.44
N ILE A 168 5.09 -2.59 20.46
CA ILE A 168 4.20 -2.40 19.31
C ILE A 168 4.11 -0.94 18.85
N LYS A 169 4.36 0.03 19.73
CA LYS A 169 4.40 1.46 19.41
C LYS A 169 5.53 1.84 18.44
N GLU A 170 6.52 0.98 18.23
CA GLU A 170 7.51 1.19 17.17
C GLU A 170 6.90 1.03 15.78
N PHE A 171 5.83 0.23 15.66
CA PHE A 171 5.14 -0.07 14.40
C PHE A 171 3.84 0.71 14.24
N LEU A 172 2.92 0.62 15.21
CA LEU A 172 1.63 1.29 15.21
C LEU A 172 1.69 2.52 16.16
N LYS A 173 1.93 3.68 15.55
CA LYS A 173 2.06 4.97 16.26
C LYS A 173 0.78 5.77 16.21
#